data_4dd3806856d8394a6570816eb11d08fc
#
_entry.id   4dd3806856d8394a6570816eb11d08fc
#
_cell.length_a   1.000
_cell.length_b   1.000
_cell.length_c   1.000
_cell.angle_alpha   90.00
_cell.angle_beta   90.00
_cell.angle_gamma   90.00
#
_symmetry.space_group_name_H-M   'P 1'
#
loop_
_entity.id
_entity.type
_entity.pdbx_description
1 polymer ?
#
loop_
_entity_poly.entity_id
_entity_poly.type
_entity_poly.pdbx_seq_one_letter_code
_entity_poly.pdbx_strand_id
1 'polypeptide(L)'
;MTRSAVAALLSLLFLSGCLLAVRPNVSGSVDRADGAPDTVRMVYMGSGGWIMQHGADMVLSGPLFTNPGLVRTGILGVRSDTAEVNRHMARYDDLYDVSRASAILVGHGHYDHLMDVPQVARRFAPDADIVANRTSANILGEWSGVGDRVRVVNDVAGDQKHVGTWLWFGPGVRIMALLSHHAPHFDGYTLYRGTRDTPRTEEPSWATEWVEGQSYSYLIDFMASEDSVAFRIYYQDAVSPPPAGFAPDEVIRGRSVDVAILVPTTFDQVDWHPEALVENLQPRFVLLGHWEDFFVPIDEPTKSILLTDVRYFERRLESVHDGEWWRPEKGTEFLFPTGR
;
A
#
# COMPACT_ATOMS: atom_id res chain seq x y z
N MET A 1 -45.50 54.37 8.97
CA MET A 1 -44.90 53.87 7.72
C MET A 1 -43.42 54.13 7.74
N THR A 2 -42.60 53.21 8.12
CA THR A 2 -41.15 53.18 7.83
C THR A 2 -40.67 51.75 8.06
N ARG A 3 -40.21 51.12 6.99
CA ARG A 3 -39.70 49.75 6.98
C ARG A 3 -38.25 49.78 7.45
N SER A 4 -37.95 49.12 8.55
CA SER A 4 -36.58 48.86 9.01
C SER A 4 -36.02 47.66 8.24
N ALA A 5 -34.96 47.87 7.49
CA ALA A 5 -34.15 46.84 6.88
C ALA A 5 -33.21 46.24 7.90
N VAL A 6 -33.36 44.97 8.20
CA VAL A 6 -32.40 44.21 8.97
C VAL A 6 -31.34 43.68 8.00
N ALA A 7 -30.17 44.25 8.07
CA ALA A 7 -28.99 43.76 7.36
C ALA A 7 -28.45 42.54 8.12
N ALA A 8 -28.63 41.33 7.59
CA ALA A 8 -27.97 40.13 8.06
C ALA A 8 -26.51 40.13 7.62
N LEU A 9 -25.60 40.33 8.55
CA LEU A 9 -24.15 40.16 8.34
C LEU A 9 -23.85 38.67 8.28
N LEU A 10 -23.74 38.12 7.08
CA LEU A 10 -23.17 36.77 6.90
C LEU A 10 -21.66 36.87 7.13
N SER A 11 -21.22 36.46 8.31
CA SER A 11 -19.80 36.19 8.58
C SER A 11 -19.42 34.92 7.84
N LEU A 12 -18.78 35.05 6.68
CA LEU A 12 -18.05 33.95 6.05
C LEU A 12 -16.83 33.62 6.91
N LEU A 13 -16.97 32.62 7.76
CA LEU A 13 -15.84 31.90 8.31
C LEU A 13 -15.20 31.12 7.16
N PHE A 14 -14.11 31.66 6.61
CA PHE A 14 -13.17 30.90 5.83
C PHE A 14 -12.46 29.93 6.78
N LEU A 15 -13.04 28.77 6.97
CA LEU A 15 -12.30 27.60 7.42
C LEU A 15 -11.36 27.23 6.29
N SER A 16 -10.08 27.55 6.45
CA SER A 16 -9.00 27.01 5.63
C SER A 16 -8.88 25.51 5.91
N GLY A 17 -9.87 24.73 5.51
CA GLY A 17 -9.79 23.29 5.44
C GLY A 17 -8.84 22.95 4.30
N CYS A 18 -7.75 22.24 4.59
CA CYS A 18 -6.93 21.64 3.58
C CYS A 18 -7.86 20.78 2.69
N LEU A 19 -8.06 21.21 1.44
CA LEU A 19 -8.94 20.50 0.52
C LEU A 19 -8.25 19.21 0.06
N LEU A 20 -8.68 18.08 0.63
CA LEU A 20 -8.43 16.78 0.04
C LEU A 20 -9.23 16.69 -1.26
N ALA A 21 -8.57 16.40 -2.37
CA ALA A 21 -9.23 16.10 -3.63
C ALA A 21 -9.23 14.58 -3.85
N VAL A 22 -10.43 14.00 -3.98
CA VAL A 22 -10.64 12.59 -4.34
C VAL A 22 -11.16 12.54 -5.76
N ARG A 23 -10.49 11.79 -6.63
CA ARG A 23 -10.90 11.60 -8.02
C ARG A 23 -11.20 10.13 -8.28
N PRO A 24 -12.46 9.72 -8.36
CA PRO A 24 -12.81 8.35 -8.69
C PRO A 24 -12.49 8.07 -10.17
N ASN A 25 -11.87 6.92 -10.43
CA ASN A 25 -11.60 6.40 -11.77
C ASN A 25 -11.02 7.43 -12.74
N VAL A 26 -9.76 7.82 -12.56
CA VAL A 26 -9.10 8.75 -13.45
C VAL A 26 -8.97 8.17 -14.85
N SER A 27 -9.90 8.56 -15.73
CA SER A 27 -9.85 8.30 -17.17
C SER A 27 -9.70 9.64 -17.89
N GLY A 28 -8.51 9.94 -18.39
CA GLY A 28 -8.25 11.19 -19.13
C GLY A 28 -6.84 11.71 -18.86
N SER A 29 -6.43 12.74 -19.61
CA SER A 29 -5.14 13.40 -19.39
C SER A 29 -5.13 14.06 -18.00
N VAL A 30 -4.54 13.41 -17.04
CA VAL A 30 -4.07 14.09 -15.84
C VAL A 30 -2.94 14.99 -16.31
N ASP A 31 -2.98 16.25 -15.87
CA ASP A 31 -1.85 17.14 -16.08
C ASP A 31 -0.61 16.39 -15.51
N ARG A 32 0.34 16.03 -16.37
CA ARG A 32 1.61 15.38 -15.97
C ARG A 32 2.46 16.27 -15.08
N ALA A 33 1.93 17.41 -14.65
CA ALA A 33 2.58 18.27 -13.71
C ALA A 33 3.04 17.38 -12.53
N ASP A 34 4.33 17.42 -12.27
CA ASP A 34 4.89 17.07 -10.99
C ASP A 34 3.88 17.54 -9.94
N GLY A 35 3.33 16.60 -9.15
CA GLY A 35 2.24 16.92 -8.21
C GLY A 35 2.59 18.24 -7.52
N ALA A 36 1.63 19.10 -7.28
CA ALA A 36 1.95 20.41 -6.66
C ALA A 36 2.91 20.14 -5.50
N PRO A 37 3.98 20.90 -5.33
CA PRO A 37 5.04 20.61 -4.35
C PRO A 37 4.52 20.42 -2.93
N ASP A 38 3.29 20.87 -2.69
CA ASP A 38 2.61 20.79 -1.41
C ASP A 38 1.57 19.65 -1.32
N THR A 39 1.62 18.67 -2.23
CA THR A 39 0.66 17.55 -2.23
C THR A 39 1.35 16.20 -2.41
N VAL A 40 0.80 15.18 -1.74
CA VAL A 40 1.12 13.77 -2.00
C VAL A 40 -0.04 13.14 -2.75
N ARG A 41 0.27 12.51 -3.87
CA ARG A 41 -0.66 11.73 -4.67
C ARG A 41 -0.61 10.28 -4.27
N MET A 42 -1.78 9.67 -4.08
CA MET A 42 -1.92 8.24 -3.84
C MET A 42 -2.95 7.67 -4.80
N VAL A 43 -2.60 6.61 -5.53
CA VAL A 43 -3.51 5.96 -6.50
C VAL A 43 -3.64 4.50 -6.15
N TYR A 44 -4.88 4.05 -5.96
CA TYR A 44 -5.16 2.65 -5.67
C TYR A 44 -5.23 1.82 -6.96
N MET A 45 -4.34 0.84 -7.10
CA MET A 45 -4.29 -0.04 -8.27
C MET A 45 -5.05 -1.36 -8.09
N GLY A 46 -5.47 -1.66 -6.86
CA GLY A 46 -6.09 -2.93 -6.48
C GLY A 46 -5.15 -3.86 -5.71
N SER A 47 -5.71 -4.80 -4.94
CA SER A 47 -4.97 -5.69 -4.04
C SER A 47 -4.04 -4.89 -3.11
N GLY A 48 -2.76 -5.26 -3.01
CA GLY A 48 -1.74 -4.49 -2.30
C GLY A 48 -1.17 -3.30 -3.09
N GLY A 49 -1.63 -3.04 -4.32
CA GLY A 49 -1.02 -2.10 -5.26
C GLY A 49 -1.39 -0.64 -5.05
N TRP A 50 -0.38 0.21 -4.86
CA TRP A 50 -0.51 1.66 -4.76
C TRP A 50 0.60 2.36 -5.54
N ILE A 51 0.28 3.53 -6.11
CA ILE A 51 1.25 4.55 -6.51
C ILE A 51 1.22 5.63 -5.41
N MET A 52 2.37 5.96 -4.87
CA MET A 52 2.55 7.00 -3.85
C MET A 52 3.60 7.98 -4.38
N GLN A 53 3.22 9.25 -4.58
CA GLN A 53 4.07 10.24 -5.25
C GLN A 53 4.08 11.59 -4.51
N HIS A 54 5.25 12.17 -4.34
CA HIS A 54 5.46 13.54 -3.89
C HIS A 54 6.50 14.23 -4.78
N GLY A 55 6.07 15.20 -5.56
CA GLY A 55 6.93 15.85 -6.55
C GLY A 55 7.52 14.84 -7.55
N ALA A 56 8.86 14.76 -7.57
CA ALA A 56 9.59 13.81 -8.41
C ALA A 56 9.70 12.41 -7.83
N ASP A 57 9.50 12.25 -6.54
CA ASP A 57 9.72 11.00 -5.83
C ASP A 57 8.48 10.12 -5.90
N MET A 58 8.68 8.84 -6.22
CA MET A 58 7.61 7.86 -6.35
C MET A 58 7.99 6.53 -5.73
N VAL A 59 7.03 5.93 -5.02
CA VAL A 59 7.10 4.57 -4.47
C VAL A 59 5.87 3.81 -4.93
N LEU A 60 6.06 2.54 -5.30
CA LEU A 60 4.99 1.60 -5.59
C LEU A 60 4.88 0.57 -4.46
N SER A 61 3.73 -0.05 -4.30
CA SER A 61 3.58 -1.32 -3.61
C SER A 61 3.18 -2.42 -4.59
N GLY A 62 3.37 -3.70 -4.21
CA GLY A 62 3.22 -4.85 -5.09
C GLY A 62 1.85 -4.93 -5.75
N PRO A 63 1.72 -4.58 -7.04
CA PRO A 63 0.44 -4.62 -7.75
C PRO A 63 0.11 -6.03 -8.21
N LEU A 64 -1.19 -6.33 -8.31
CA LEU A 64 -1.71 -7.54 -8.93
C LEU A 64 -2.68 -7.17 -10.04
N PHE A 65 -2.32 -7.50 -11.27
CA PHE A 65 -3.16 -7.30 -12.46
C PHE A 65 -3.58 -8.62 -13.11
N THR A 66 -2.83 -9.69 -12.85
CA THR A 66 -3.13 -11.02 -13.39
C THR A 66 -4.46 -11.56 -12.89
N ASN A 67 -4.83 -11.30 -11.63
CA ASN A 67 -6.09 -11.73 -11.00
C ASN A 67 -6.53 -13.16 -11.41
N PRO A 68 -5.74 -14.20 -11.11
CA PRO A 68 -6.11 -15.55 -11.47
C PRO A 68 -7.39 -15.95 -10.72
N GLY A 69 -8.45 -16.34 -11.41
CA GLY A 69 -9.69 -16.75 -10.78
C GLY A 69 -9.47 -17.85 -9.72
N LEU A 70 -10.34 -17.93 -8.71
CA LEU A 70 -10.21 -18.84 -7.56
C LEU A 70 -9.96 -20.31 -7.99
N VAL A 71 -10.66 -20.80 -9.02
CA VAL A 71 -10.48 -22.16 -9.53
C VAL A 71 -9.08 -22.35 -10.12
N ARG A 72 -8.58 -21.38 -10.87
CA ARG A 72 -7.24 -21.42 -11.45
C ARG A 72 -6.18 -21.43 -10.35
N THR A 73 -6.33 -20.58 -9.36
CA THR A 73 -5.42 -20.51 -8.21
C THR A 73 -5.31 -21.84 -7.47
N GLY A 74 -6.45 -22.52 -7.27
CA GLY A 74 -6.48 -23.79 -6.53
C GLY A 74 -6.06 -25.03 -7.33
N ILE A 75 -6.23 -25.05 -8.66
CA ILE A 75 -6.18 -26.31 -9.44
C ILE A 75 -5.30 -26.24 -10.70
N LEU A 76 -5.20 -25.08 -11.35
CA LEU A 76 -4.57 -24.96 -12.68
C LEU A 76 -3.21 -24.27 -12.69
N GLY A 77 -2.78 -23.81 -11.52
CA GLY A 77 -1.52 -23.07 -11.38
C GLY A 77 -1.67 -21.56 -11.57
N VAL A 78 -0.67 -20.84 -11.09
CA VAL A 78 -0.63 -19.39 -11.00
C VAL A 78 0.68 -18.87 -11.57
N ARG A 79 0.58 -18.06 -12.61
CA ARG A 79 1.70 -17.35 -13.24
C ARG A 79 1.25 -15.96 -13.64
N SER A 80 2.19 -15.03 -13.69
CA SER A 80 1.94 -13.67 -14.17
C SER A 80 1.47 -13.67 -15.63
N ASP A 81 0.36 -12.97 -15.89
CA ASP A 81 -0.08 -12.68 -17.26
C ASP A 81 0.54 -11.36 -17.70
N THR A 82 1.67 -11.44 -18.37
CA THR A 82 2.43 -10.26 -18.81
C THR A 82 1.63 -9.36 -19.74
N ALA A 83 0.64 -9.88 -20.47
CA ALA A 83 -0.21 -9.06 -21.34
C ALA A 83 -1.18 -8.21 -20.49
N GLU A 84 -1.79 -8.80 -19.47
CA GLU A 84 -2.66 -8.08 -18.53
C GLU A 84 -1.86 -7.05 -17.72
N VAL A 85 -0.71 -7.43 -17.17
CA VAL A 85 0.17 -6.50 -16.45
C VAL A 85 0.54 -5.31 -17.35
N ASN A 86 0.99 -5.58 -18.59
CA ASN A 86 1.37 -4.51 -19.52
C ASN A 86 0.19 -3.61 -19.87
N ARG A 87 -0.99 -4.17 -20.10
CA ARG A 87 -2.19 -3.44 -20.48
C ARG A 87 -2.64 -2.47 -19.38
N HIS A 88 -2.62 -2.92 -18.14
CA HIS A 88 -3.04 -2.10 -17.01
C HIS A 88 -1.97 -1.09 -16.59
N MET A 89 -0.70 -1.54 -16.48
CA MET A 89 0.38 -0.64 -16.10
C MET A 89 0.62 0.47 -17.11
N ALA A 90 0.44 0.22 -18.42
CA ALA A 90 0.58 1.27 -19.43
C ALA A 90 -0.37 2.45 -19.19
N ARG A 91 -1.58 2.20 -18.68
CA ARG A 91 -2.54 3.28 -18.33
C ARG A 91 -2.06 4.14 -17.16
N TYR A 92 -1.44 3.50 -16.15
CA TYR A 92 -0.86 4.22 -15.01
C TYR A 92 0.43 4.94 -15.43
N ASP A 93 1.24 4.34 -16.28
CA ASP A 93 2.47 4.94 -16.80
C ASP A 93 2.19 6.17 -17.66
N ASP A 94 1.19 6.10 -18.54
CA ASP A 94 0.72 7.23 -19.34
C ASP A 94 0.25 8.42 -18.48
N LEU A 95 -0.33 8.15 -17.30
CA LEU A 95 -0.87 9.17 -16.39
C LEU A 95 0.20 9.70 -15.41
N TYR A 96 1.09 8.86 -14.90
CA TYR A 96 1.91 9.17 -13.73
C TYR A 96 3.42 9.03 -13.97
N ASP A 97 3.86 8.55 -15.14
CA ASP A 97 5.29 8.29 -15.44
C ASP A 97 5.92 7.37 -14.37
N VAL A 98 5.47 6.12 -14.34
CA VAL A 98 5.87 5.12 -13.33
C VAL A 98 7.37 4.82 -13.37
N SER A 99 8.06 5.16 -14.47
CA SER A 99 9.52 5.00 -14.57
C SER A 99 10.30 5.79 -13.49
N ARG A 100 9.66 6.77 -12.86
CA ARG A 100 10.21 7.56 -11.75
C ARG A 100 10.24 6.83 -10.41
N ALA A 101 9.59 5.67 -10.31
CA ALA A 101 9.56 4.92 -9.06
C ALA A 101 10.96 4.49 -8.64
N SER A 102 11.33 4.81 -7.41
CA SER A 102 12.61 4.45 -6.80
C SER A 102 12.54 3.16 -5.97
N ALA A 103 11.34 2.75 -5.57
CA ALA A 103 11.10 1.53 -4.81
C ALA A 103 9.76 0.87 -5.15
N ILE A 104 9.73 -0.47 -5.08
CA ILE A 104 8.52 -1.30 -5.09
C ILE A 104 8.48 -2.08 -3.78
N LEU A 105 7.46 -1.86 -2.94
CA LEU A 105 7.31 -2.50 -1.65
C LEU A 105 6.56 -3.83 -1.79
N VAL A 106 7.09 -4.87 -1.18
CA VAL A 106 6.46 -6.19 -1.09
C VAL A 106 6.52 -6.64 0.37
N GLY A 107 5.39 -6.72 1.05
CA GLY A 107 5.36 -7.06 2.46
C GLY A 107 5.57 -8.54 2.73
N HIS A 108 5.12 -9.43 1.81
CA HIS A 108 5.34 -10.88 1.93
C HIS A 108 5.31 -11.58 0.57
N GLY A 109 5.65 -12.87 0.54
CA GLY A 109 5.94 -13.60 -0.69
C GLY A 109 4.73 -14.26 -1.39
N HIS A 110 3.48 -14.01 -0.97
CA HIS A 110 2.32 -14.58 -1.64
C HIS A 110 2.16 -14.04 -3.06
N TYR A 111 1.54 -14.85 -3.93
CA TYR A 111 1.44 -14.55 -5.36
C TYR A 111 0.71 -13.22 -5.65
N ASP A 112 -0.28 -12.87 -4.84
CA ASP A 112 -1.08 -11.66 -4.98
C ASP A 112 -0.35 -10.36 -4.60
N HIS A 113 0.84 -10.47 -4.01
CA HIS A 113 1.74 -9.35 -3.70
C HIS A 113 3.05 -9.36 -4.47
N LEU A 114 3.48 -10.52 -5.00
CA LEU A 114 4.81 -10.67 -5.57
C LEU A 114 4.81 -11.04 -7.07
N MET A 115 3.78 -11.75 -7.55
CA MET A 115 3.82 -12.42 -8.86
C MET A 115 4.00 -11.47 -10.04
N ASP A 116 3.35 -10.32 -10.03
CA ASP A 116 3.39 -9.35 -11.14
C ASP A 116 4.54 -8.33 -10.99
N VAL A 117 5.18 -8.28 -9.82
CA VAL A 117 6.28 -7.35 -9.51
C VAL A 117 7.45 -7.45 -10.51
N PRO A 118 7.94 -8.64 -10.92
CA PRO A 118 9.03 -8.71 -11.90
C PRO A 118 8.71 -8.02 -13.22
N GLN A 119 7.48 -8.18 -13.72
CA GLN A 119 7.08 -7.56 -14.99
C GLN A 119 6.97 -6.04 -14.85
N VAL A 120 6.39 -5.54 -13.75
CA VAL A 120 6.32 -4.10 -13.46
C VAL A 120 7.71 -3.51 -13.32
N ALA A 121 8.58 -4.14 -12.53
CA ALA A 121 9.94 -3.68 -12.28
C ALA A 121 10.80 -3.63 -13.55
N ARG A 122 10.70 -4.64 -14.43
CA ARG A 122 11.49 -4.66 -15.67
C ARG A 122 11.05 -3.63 -16.69
N ARG A 123 9.74 -3.45 -16.84
CA ARG A 123 9.19 -2.70 -17.96
C ARG A 123 8.83 -1.26 -17.63
N PHE A 124 8.31 -1.02 -16.43
CA PHE A 124 7.73 0.27 -16.06
C PHE A 124 8.53 1.01 -14.98
N ALA A 125 9.24 0.28 -14.13
CA ALA A 125 10.07 0.87 -13.07
C ALA A 125 11.49 0.30 -13.10
N PRO A 126 12.27 0.53 -14.20
CA PRO A 126 13.55 -0.14 -14.42
C PRO A 126 14.61 0.22 -13.37
N ASP A 127 14.52 1.39 -12.76
CA ASP A 127 15.48 1.88 -11.77
C ASP A 127 15.03 1.65 -10.31
N ALA A 128 13.79 1.13 -10.09
CA ALA A 128 13.28 0.87 -8.75
C ALA A 128 13.95 -0.35 -8.09
N ASP A 129 14.36 -0.21 -6.85
CA ASP A 129 14.69 -1.36 -5.99
C ASP A 129 13.41 -2.05 -5.52
N ILE A 130 13.45 -3.37 -5.30
CA ILE A 130 12.35 -4.13 -4.72
C ILE A 130 12.65 -4.32 -3.23
N VAL A 131 11.84 -3.74 -2.35
CA VAL A 131 12.01 -3.83 -0.91
C VAL A 131 11.18 -5.00 -0.40
N ALA A 132 11.82 -6.08 0.05
CA ALA A 132 11.13 -7.33 0.36
C ALA A 132 11.87 -8.19 1.40
N ASN A 133 11.21 -9.27 1.84
CA ASN A 133 11.84 -10.27 2.67
C ASN A 133 12.79 -11.19 1.88
N ARG A 134 13.67 -11.92 2.59
CA ARG A 134 14.64 -12.86 2.01
C ARG A 134 13.98 -13.99 1.21
N THR A 135 12.82 -14.48 1.65
CA THR A 135 12.05 -15.50 0.94
C THR A 135 11.54 -14.97 -0.40
N SER A 136 11.01 -13.76 -0.45
CA SER A 136 10.60 -13.10 -1.69
C SER A 136 11.79 -12.91 -2.64
N ALA A 137 12.96 -12.49 -2.12
CA ALA A 137 14.18 -12.41 -2.92
C ALA A 137 14.56 -13.76 -3.54
N ASN A 138 14.47 -14.83 -2.77
CA ASN A 138 14.76 -16.19 -3.26
C ASN A 138 13.68 -16.74 -4.20
N ILE A 139 12.41 -16.35 -4.02
CA ILE A 139 11.34 -16.69 -4.97
C ILE A 139 11.60 -15.99 -6.31
N LEU A 140 11.95 -14.71 -6.30
CA LEU A 140 12.30 -13.96 -7.52
C LEU A 140 13.56 -14.52 -8.18
N GLY A 141 14.57 -14.89 -7.45
CA GLY A 141 15.75 -15.60 -7.95
C GLY A 141 16.29 -15.12 -9.30
N GLU A 142 16.89 -16.04 -10.03
CA GLU A 142 17.52 -15.73 -11.34
C GLU A 142 16.49 -15.57 -12.47
N TRP A 143 15.39 -16.33 -12.44
CA TRP A 143 14.39 -16.34 -13.52
C TRP A 143 13.71 -15.00 -13.74
N SER A 144 13.55 -14.22 -12.68
CA SER A 144 12.81 -12.95 -12.73
C SER A 144 13.53 -11.84 -13.46
N GLY A 145 14.89 -11.91 -13.53
CA GLY A 145 15.73 -10.84 -14.04
C GLY A 145 15.74 -9.56 -13.20
N VAL A 146 15.23 -9.63 -11.96
CA VAL A 146 15.21 -8.51 -10.99
C VAL A 146 15.70 -8.91 -9.61
N GLY A 147 16.16 -10.14 -9.44
CA GLY A 147 16.59 -10.68 -8.13
C GLY A 147 17.73 -9.90 -7.49
N ASP A 148 18.63 -9.35 -8.26
CA ASP A 148 19.76 -8.51 -7.84
C ASP A 148 19.34 -7.10 -7.39
N ARG A 149 18.12 -6.67 -7.71
CA ARG A 149 17.53 -5.40 -7.28
C ARG A 149 16.74 -5.51 -5.98
N VAL A 150 16.71 -6.69 -5.34
CA VAL A 150 15.96 -6.87 -4.10
C VAL A 150 16.76 -6.39 -2.89
N ARG A 151 16.22 -5.39 -2.21
CA ARG A 151 16.70 -4.92 -0.90
C ARG A 151 16.05 -5.76 0.19
N VAL A 152 16.78 -6.73 0.72
CA VAL A 152 16.30 -7.61 1.80
C VAL A 152 16.28 -6.86 3.12
N VAL A 153 15.11 -6.85 3.80
CA VAL A 153 14.90 -6.07 5.03
C VAL A 153 14.90 -6.88 6.32
N ASN A 154 15.15 -8.19 6.26
CA ASN A 154 15.05 -9.07 7.41
C ASN A 154 15.90 -8.64 8.62
N ASP A 155 17.10 -8.11 8.38
CA ASP A 155 18.07 -7.80 9.43
C ASP A 155 18.03 -6.31 9.86
N VAL A 156 17.13 -5.50 9.23
CA VAL A 156 17.06 -4.04 9.43
C VAL A 156 15.69 -3.53 9.82
N ALA A 157 14.68 -4.40 9.89
CA ALA A 157 13.32 -4.05 10.25
C ALA A 157 13.23 -3.59 11.71
N GLY A 158 12.33 -2.63 11.96
CA GLY A 158 11.96 -2.21 13.31
C GLY A 158 10.72 -2.92 13.83
N ASP A 159 10.40 -2.64 15.08
CA ASP A 159 9.18 -3.04 15.76
C ASP A 159 8.70 -1.90 16.69
N GLN A 160 7.63 -2.10 17.44
CA GLN A 160 7.11 -1.09 18.36
C GLN A 160 8.18 -0.51 19.31
N LYS A 161 9.14 -1.31 19.76
CA LYS A 161 10.13 -0.94 20.77
C LYS A 161 11.48 -0.54 20.19
N HIS A 162 11.77 -0.97 18.97
CA HIS A 162 13.06 -0.81 18.34
C HIS A 162 12.91 -0.11 16.99
N VAL A 163 13.59 1.01 16.84
CA VAL A 163 13.64 1.72 15.56
C VAL A 163 14.49 0.90 14.58
N GLY A 164 13.90 0.54 13.43
CA GLY A 164 14.62 -0.09 12.34
C GLY A 164 15.52 0.88 11.59
N THR A 165 16.22 0.37 10.59
CA THR A 165 17.03 1.21 9.70
C THR A 165 16.16 1.91 8.67
N TRP A 166 16.31 3.21 8.53
CA TRP A 166 15.77 3.96 7.40
C TRP A 166 16.61 3.71 6.15
N LEU A 167 16.01 3.09 5.14
CA LEU A 167 16.61 2.89 3.83
C LEU A 167 16.25 4.07 2.93
N TRP A 168 17.24 4.71 2.33
CA TRP A 168 17.05 5.86 1.44
C TRP A 168 16.95 5.42 -0.01
N PHE A 169 15.98 6.01 -0.71
CA PHE A 169 15.71 5.82 -2.14
C PHE A 169 15.75 7.20 -2.82
N GLY A 170 16.96 7.67 -3.11
CA GLY A 170 17.19 9.07 -3.46
C GLY A 170 17.11 10.02 -2.26
N PRO A 171 17.17 11.34 -2.48
CA PRO A 171 17.17 12.32 -1.39
C PRO A 171 15.76 12.58 -0.79
N GLY A 172 14.70 12.27 -1.55
CA GLY A 172 13.32 12.64 -1.19
C GLY A 172 12.50 11.53 -0.54
N VAL A 173 13.02 10.29 -0.47
CA VAL A 173 12.26 9.16 0.10
C VAL A 173 13.14 8.34 1.04
N ARG A 174 12.59 7.99 2.20
CA ARG A 174 13.15 6.96 3.06
C ARG A 174 12.06 6.00 3.53
N ILE A 175 12.43 4.73 3.69
CA ILE A 175 11.51 3.64 4.01
C ILE A 175 12.07 2.83 5.18
N MET A 176 11.21 2.51 6.16
CA MET A 176 11.53 1.58 7.26
C MET A 176 10.57 0.40 7.18
N ALA A 177 11.12 -0.81 7.10
CA ALA A 177 10.34 -2.03 7.28
C ALA A 177 9.99 -2.24 8.75
N LEU A 178 8.78 -2.70 9.02
CA LEU A 178 8.26 -3.00 10.35
C LEU A 178 7.93 -4.49 10.42
N LEU A 179 8.49 -5.18 11.40
CA LEU A 179 8.26 -6.59 11.59
C LEU A 179 6.78 -6.88 11.82
N SER A 180 6.21 -7.65 10.92
CA SER A 180 4.78 -7.97 10.88
C SER A 180 4.56 -9.48 10.83
N HIS A 181 3.30 -9.90 10.86
CA HIS A 181 2.87 -11.28 10.64
C HIS A 181 1.71 -11.28 9.66
N HIS A 182 1.40 -12.43 9.11
CA HIS A 182 0.20 -12.61 8.31
C HIS A 182 -0.89 -13.26 9.18
N ALA A 183 -2.06 -12.61 9.29
CA ALA A 183 -3.22 -13.20 9.94
C ALA A 183 -3.59 -14.54 9.28
N PRO A 184 -4.23 -15.47 10.01
CA PRO A 184 -4.80 -16.64 9.38
C PRO A 184 -5.80 -16.24 8.27
N HIS A 185 -5.90 -17.03 7.21
CA HIS A 185 -6.88 -16.79 6.16
C HIS A 185 -8.29 -17.20 6.58
N PHE A 186 -8.40 -18.28 7.37
CA PHE A 186 -9.66 -18.79 7.95
C PHE A 186 -9.37 -19.76 9.10
N ASP A 187 -10.19 -19.74 10.14
CA ASP A 187 -10.15 -20.67 11.28
C ASP A 187 -8.73 -20.99 11.82
N GLY A 188 -7.87 -19.99 11.89
CA GLY A 188 -6.49 -20.16 12.35
C GLY A 188 -5.53 -20.73 11.32
N TYR A 189 -5.95 -21.02 10.10
CA TYR A 189 -5.09 -21.52 9.02
C TYR A 189 -4.53 -20.41 8.17
N THR A 190 -3.20 -20.32 8.08
CA THR A 190 -2.50 -19.49 7.10
C THR A 190 -2.10 -20.34 5.90
N LEU A 191 -2.58 -19.99 4.71
CA LEU A 191 -2.19 -20.67 3.47
C LEU A 191 -0.76 -20.29 3.07
N TYR A 192 -0.10 -21.18 2.34
CA TYR A 192 1.22 -20.95 1.73
C TYR A 192 2.29 -20.45 2.71
N ARG A 193 2.21 -20.89 3.97
CA ARG A 193 3.26 -20.64 4.97
C ARG A 193 4.58 -21.26 4.55
N GLY A 194 5.66 -20.66 5.01
CA GLY A 194 6.98 -21.22 4.83
C GLY A 194 8.01 -20.19 4.40
N THR A 195 9.25 -20.66 4.31
CA THR A 195 10.39 -19.88 3.84
C THR A 195 11.01 -20.55 2.62
N ARG A 196 11.73 -19.74 1.86
CA ARG A 196 12.59 -20.23 0.80
C ARG A 196 14.00 -19.73 1.03
N ASP A 197 14.93 -20.67 1.19
CA ASP A 197 16.30 -20.34 1.60
C ASP A 197 17.29 -20.30 0.43
N THR A 198 16.86 -20.72 -0.77
CA THR A 198 17.68 -20.74 -1.98
C THR A 198 16.97 -20.07 -3.16
N PRO A 199 17.70 -19.29 -3.97
CA PRO A 199 17.13 -18.65 -5.17
C PRO A 199 16.52 -19.68 -6.14
N ARG A 200 15.39 -19.31 -6.76
CA ARG A 200 14.78 -20.11 -7.81
C ARG A 200 15.44 -19.78 -9.16
N THR A 201 15.56 -20.83 -9.97
CA THR A 201 15.99 -20.71 -11.39
C THR A 201 14.81 -20.72 -12.35
N GLU A 202 13.63 -21.10 -11.88
CA GLU A 202 12.40 -21.16 -12.68
C GLU A 202 11.25 -20.41 -11.99
N GLU A 203 10.37 -19.81 -12.79
CA GLU A 203 9.17 -19.13 -12.31
C GLU A 203 8.27 -20.09 -11.53
N PRO A 204 7.73 -19.70 -10.35
CA PRO A 204 6.70 -20.46 -9.68
C PRO A 204 5.49 -20.67 -10.58
N SER A 205 4.92 -21.87 -10.55
CA SER A 205 3.75 -22.21 -11.37
C SER A 205 2.51 -22.58 -10.57
N TRP A 206 2.66 -22.71 -9.25
CA TRP A 206 1.56 -23.00 -8.33
C TRP A 206 1.51 -21.98 -7.21
N ALA A 207 0.31 -21.67 -6.72
CA ALA A 207 0.14 -20.76 -5.59
C ALA A 207 0.95 -21.20 -4.35
N THR A 208 1.09 -22.51 -4.12
CA THR A 208 1.87 -23.10 -3.03
C THR A 208 3.38 -22.85 -3.13
N GLU A 209 3.89 -22.39 -4.24
CA GLU A 209 5.31 -22.06 -4.42
C GLU A 209 5.63 -20.59 -4.09
N TRP A 210 4.58 -19.76 -3.94
CA TRP A 210 4.65 -18.38 -3.47
C TRP A 210 4.43 -18.35 -1.97
N VAL A 211 5.45 -18.80 -1.22
CA VAL A 211 5.37 -18.91 0.22
C VAL A 211 5.61 -17.56 0.90
N GLU A 212 4.93 -17.35 2.02
CA GLU A 212 4.86 -16.09 2.78
C GLU A 212 6.24 -15.47 3.09
N GLY A 213 7.15 -16.25 3.68
CA GLY A 213 8.35 -15.72 4.31
C GLY A 213 8.03 -14.95 5.59
N GLN A 214 8.86 -13.95 5.92
CA GLN A 214 8.59 -13.00 6.98
C GLN A 214 7.74 -11.84 6.43
N SER A 215 6.59 -11.55 7.05
CA SER A 215 5.75 -10.42 6.64
C SER A 215 6.26 -9.09 7.21
N TYR A 216 6.06 -8.01 6.47
CA TYR A 216 6.42 -6.64 6.83
C TYR A 216 5.30 -5.66 6.48
N SER A 217 5.13 -4.65 7.33
CA SER A 217 4.51 -3.38 7.01
C SER A 217 5.60 -2.33 6.79
N TYR A 218 5.26 -1.14 6.30
CA TYR A 218 6.25 -0.12 5.99
C TYR A 218 5.85 1.27 6.47
N LEU A 219 6.81 2.02 7.02
CA LEU A 219 6.74 3.47 7.10
C LEU A 219 7.47 4.05 5.90
N ILE A 220 6.84 4.98 5.22
CA ILE A 220 7.36 5.68 4.04
C ILE A 220 7.33 7.17 4.36
N ASP A 221 8.50 7.80 4.40
CA ASP A 221 8.63 9.24 4.56
C ASP A 221 9.00 9.88 3.22
N PHE A 222 8.14 10.79 2.75
CA PHE A 222 8.53 11.78 1.76
C PHE A 222 9.14 12.97 2.49
N MET A 223 10.34 13.36 2.07
CA MET A 223 11.15 14.35 2.77
C MET A 223 10.96 15.76 2.19
N ALA A 224 10.84 16.76 3.05
CA ALA A 224 10.95 18.16 2.65
C ALA A 224 12.40 18.63 2.61
N SER A 225 13.24 18.02 3.45
CA SER A 225 14.70 18.19 3.49
C SER A 225 15.32 16.98 4.18
N GLU A 226 16.63 16.87 4.23
CA GLU A 226 17.34 15.74 4.87
C GLU A 226 16.84 15.44 6.30
N ASP A 227 16.47 16.46 7.06
CA ASP A 227 16.03 16.35 8.46
C ASP A 227 14.53 16.57 8.66
N SER A 228 13.76 16.82 7.61
CA SER A 228 12.35 17.16 7.72
C SER A 228 11.46 16.32 6.86
N VAL A 229 10.47 15.66 7.48
CA VAL A 229 9.46 14.85 6.80
C VAL A 229 8.31 15.72 6.32
N ALA A 230 8.08 15.78 5.01
CA ALA A 230 6.92 16.44 4.42
C ALA A 230 5.64 15.64 4.66
N PHE A 231 5.71 14.32 4.46
CA PHE A 231 4.55 13.46 4.57
C PHE A 231 4.95 12.04 4.95
N ARG A 232 4.19 11.40 5.86
CA ARG A 232 4.43 10.05 6.34
C ARG A 232 3.27 9.14 6.02
N ILE A 233 3.55 8.03 5.33
CA ILE A 233 2.58 6.98 5.03
C ILE A 233 2.94 5.73 5.83
N TYR A 234 1.93 5.09 6.41
CA TYR A 234 2.02 3.71 6.87
C TYR A 234 1.32 2.80 5.85
N TYR A 235 2.02 1.78 5.38
CA TYR A 235 1.49 0.77 4.47
C TYR A 235 1.42 -0.58 5.17
N GLN A 236 0.19 -1.10 5.33
CA GLN A 236 -0.07 -2.46 5.77
C GLN A 236 -0.22 -3.37 4.55
N ASP A 237 0.58 -4.43 4.48
CA ASP A 237 0.53 -5.41 3.39
C ASP A 237 -0.43 -6.56 3.71
N ALA A 238 -0.44 -7.00 4.97
CA ALA A 238 -1.36 -7.99 5.51
C ALA A 238 -1.75 -7.65 6.95
N VAL A 239 -2.93 -8.10 7.37
CA VAL A 239 -3.37 -7.96 8.77
C VAL A 239 -2.42 -8.72 9.69
N SER A 240 -2.10 -8.12 10.83
CA SER A 240 -1.21 -8.69 11.85
C SER A 240 -1.82 -8.64 13.24
N PRO A 241 -1.59 -9.65 14.08
CA PRO A 241 -1.95 -9.56 15.49
C PRO A 241 -1.06 -8.52 16.20
N PRO A 242 -1.64 -7.58 16.96
CA PRO A 242 -0.89 -6.60 17.73
C PRO A 242 0.09 -7.28 18.71
N PRO A 243 1.30 -6.74 18.92
CA PRO A 243 1.84 -5.48 18.38
C PRO A 243 2.63 -5.65 17.06
N ALA A 244 2.53 -6.78 16.37
CA ALA A 244 3.22 -6.97 15.09
C ALA A 244 2.71 -5.97 14.05
N GLY A 245 3.62 -5.40 13.26
CA GLY A 245 3.33 -4.34 12.30
C GLY A 245 3.22 -2.94 12.92
N PHE A 246 3.38 -2.80 14.26
CA PHE A 246 3.37 -1.48 14.89
C PHE A 246 4.61 -0.67 14.52
N ALA A 247 4.40 0.63 14.34
CA ALA A 247 5.50 1.56 14.19
C ALA A 247 6.20 1.80 15.54
N PRO A 248 7.52 2.07 15.54
CA PRO A 248 8.26 2.35 16.78
C PRO A 248 7.67 3.57 17.51
N ASP A 249 7.43 3.43 18.81
CA ASP A 249 6.87 4.49 19.65
C ASP A 249 7.71 5.78 19.60
N GLU A 250 9.02 5.67 19.48
CA GLU A 250 9.92 6.82 19.36
C GLU A 250 9.67 7.60 18.07
N VAL A 251 9.45 6.90 16.95
CA VAL A 251 9.23 7.50 15.64
C VAL A 251 7.87 8.19 15.58
N ILE A 252 6.83 7.57 16.16
CA ILE A 252 5.47 8.13 16.17
C ILE A 252 5.37 9.33 17.13
N ARG A 253 6.03 9.29 18.30
CA ARG A 253 6.09 10.47 19.19
C ARG A 253 6.76 11.66 18.54
N GLY A 254 7.75 11.45 17.68
CA GLY A 254 8.40 12.52 16.90
C GLY A 254 7.50 13.09 15.82
N ARG A 255 6.76 12.23 15.12
CA ARG A 255 5.80 12.59 14.07
C ARG A 255 4.83 11.45 13.84
N SER A 256 3.53 11.71 13.98
CA SER A 256 2.47 10.75 13.66
C SER A 256 2.35 10.50 12.14
N VAL A 257 1.53 9.53 11.77
CA VAL A 257 1.25 9.16 10.38
C VAL A 257 0.25 10.13 9.74
N ASP A 258 0.51 10.57 8.52
CA ASP A 258 -0.45 11.39 7.77
C ASP A 258 -1.52 10.50 7.13
N VAL A 259 -1.13 9.41 6.46
CA VAL A 259 -2.06 8.42 5.89
C VAL A 259 -1.66 7.02 6.33
N ALA A 260 -2.61 6.25 6.86
CA ALA A 260 -2.45 4.81 7.05
C ALA A 260 -3.25 4.06 5.98
N ILE A 261 -2.60 3.17 5.25
CA ILE A 261 -3.25 2.17 4.40
C ILE A 261 -3.46 0.93 5.27
N LEU A 262 -4.72 0.58 5.52
CA LEU A 262 -5.13 -0.55 6.35
C LEU A 262 -5.82 -1.63 5.52
N VAL A 263 -5.60 -2.88 5.88
CA VAL A 263 -6.15 -4.05 5.18
C VAL A 263 -7.31 -4.65 5.96
N PRO A 264 -8.54 -4.70 5.41
CA PRO A 264 -9.67 -5.38 6.04
C PRO A 264 -9.65 -6.90 5.87
N THR A 265 -8.98 -7.42 4.82
CA THR A 265 -8.99 -8.86 4.52
C THR A 265 -8.47 -9.67 5.70
N THR A 266 -9.26 -10.62 6.20
CA THR A 266 -8.96 -11.48 7.36
C THR A 266 -8.80 -10.76 8.71
N PHE A 267 -9.28 -9.53 8.86
CA PHE A 267 -9.16 -8.76 10.10
C PHE A 267 -9.83 -9.44 11.31
N ASP A 268 -10.87 -10.21 11.05
CA ASP A 268 -11.64 -10.97 12.04
C ASP A 268 -10.92 -12.22 12.58
N GLN A 269 -9.78 -12.56 11.99
CA GLN A 269 -8.92 -13.67 12.45
C GLN A 269 -7.91 -13.22 13.52
N VAL A 270 -7.87 -11.95 13.87
CA VAL A 270 -7.00 -11.40 14.91
C VAL A 270 -7.78 -10.46 15.83
N ASP A 271 -7.40 -10.46 17.10
CA ASP A 271 -8.00 -9.56 18.07
C ASP A 271 -7.44 -8.14 17.94
N TRP A 272 -8.25 -7.14 18.30
CA TRP A 272 -7.85 -5.73 18.42
C TRP A 272 -7.33 -5.08 17.14
N HIS A 273 -7.74 -5.58 15.98
CA HIS A 273 -7.47 -4.95 14.69
C HIS A 273 -8.78 -4.42 14.09
N PRO A 274 -8.88 -3.12 13.67
CA PRO A 274 -7.79 -2.15 13.49
C PRO A 274 -7.45 -1.31 14.73
N GLU A 275 -8.15 -1.46 15.86
CA GLU A 275 -8.14 -0.53 16.99
C GLU A 275 -6.72 -0.27 17.52
N ALA A 276 -6.00 -1.34 17.88
CA ALA A 276 -4.65 -1.19 18.46
C ALA A 276 -3.64 -0.60 17.47
N LEU A 277 -3.81 -0.87 16.17
CA LEU A 277 -2.95 -0.29 15.15
C LEU A 277 -3.23 1.20 14.95
N VAL A 278 -4.51 1.60 14.92
CA VAL A 278 -4.91 3.02 14.85
C VAL A 278 -4.41 3.79 16.07
N GLU A 279 -4.51 3.21 17.27
CA GLU A 279 -3.96 3.79 18.49
C GLU A 279 -2.43 3.98 18.43
N ASN A 280 -1.70 2.99 17.90
CA ASN A 280 -0.26 3.11 17.72
C ASN A 280 0.11 4.19 16.72
N LEU A 281 -0.53 4.23 15.54
CA LEU A 281 -0.15 5.10 14.43
C LEU A 281 -0.66 6.53 14.55
N GLN A 282 -1.82 6.73 15.19
CA GLN A 282 -2.55 8.01 15.28
C GLN A 282 -2.64 8.71 13.90
N PRO A 283 -3.17 8.03 12.87
CA PRO A 283 -3.16 8.54 11.51
C PRO A 283 -4.13 9.71 11.36
N ARG A 284 -3.78 10.67 10.51
CA ARG A 284 -4.69 11.75 10.14
C ARG A 284 -5.80 11.26 9.21
N PHE A 285 -5.43 10.40 8.26
CA PHE A 285 -6.33 9.82 7.28
C PHE A 285 -6.12 8.31 7.19
N VAL A 286 -7.18 7.57 6.84
CA VAL A 286 -7.10 6.14 6.61
C VAL A 286 -7.63 5.79 5.23
N LEU A 287 -6.87 4.98 4.47
CA LEU A 287 -7.29 4.36 3.22
C LEU A 287 -7.37 2.86 3.40
N LEU A 288 -8.43 2.23 2.86
CA LEU A 288 -8.53 0.77 2.86
C LEU A 288 -7.89 0.21 1.59
N GLY A 289 -6.88 -0.63 1.76
CA GLY A 289 -6.29 -1.42 0.68
C GLY A 289 -6.70 -2.88 0.79
N HIS A 290 -6.53 -3.66 -0.28
CA HIS A 290 -6.74 -5.11 -0.31
C HIS A 290 -8.09 -5.57 0.29
N TRP A 291 -9.13 -4.80 0.05
CA TRP A 291 -10.48 -5.07 0.54
C TRP A 291 -11.37 -5.79 -0.48
N GLU A 292 -10.97 -5.70 -1.76
CA GLU A 292 -11.71 -6.26 -2.87
C GLU A 292 -11.34 -7.71 -3.18
N ASP A 293 -12.24 -8.36 -3.89
CA ASP A 293 -12.05 -9.71 -4.42
C ASP A 293 -11.03 -9.70 -5.57
N PHE A 294 -9.80 -10.07 -5.28
CA PHE A 294 -8.70 -10.13 -6.24
C PHE A 294 -8.69 -11.42 -7.09
N PHE A 295 -9.66 -12.30 -6.91
CA PHE A 295 -9.90 -13.41 -7.83
C PHE A 295 -10.73 -13.00 -9.04
N VAL A 296 -11.25 -11.78 -9.06
CA VAL A 296 -12.05 -11.22 -10.16
C VAL A 296 -11.15 -10.38 -11.05
N PRO A 297 -11.27 -10.49 -12.41
CA PRO A 297 -10.49 -9.64 -13.32
C PRO A 297 -10.58 -8.16 -12.98
N ILE A 298 -9.49 -7.43 -13.20
CA ILE A 298 -9.37 -6.04 -12.75
C ILE A 298 -10.39 -5.10 -13.41
N ASP A 299 -10.85 -5.41 -14.62
CA ASP A 299 -11.86 -4.63 -15.35
C ASP A 299 -13.31 -4.90 -14.90
N GLU A 300 -13.52 -5.93 -14.09
CA GLU A 300 -14.84 -6.22 -13.53
C GLU A 300 -15.17 -5.26 -12.38
N PRO A 301 -16.46 -5.00 -12.12
CA PRO A 301 -16.87 -4.19 -10.99
C PRO A 301 -16.27 -4.68 -9.67
N THR A 302 -15.74 -3.75 -8.90
CA THR A 302 -15.11 -4.06 -7.61
C THR A 302 -16.13 -4.65 -6.63
N LYS A 303 -15.79 -5.77 -6.02
CA LYS A 303 -16.57 -6.46 -4.99
C LYS A 303 -15.70 -6.68 -3.77
N SER A 304 -16.30 -6.76 -2.60
CA SER A 304 -15.60 -7.16 -1.38
C SER A 304 -15.09 -8.59 -1.48
N ILE A 305 -13.92 -8.85 -0.93
CA ILE A 305 -13.34 -10.19 -0.83
C ILE A 305 -14.32 -11.13 -0.09
N LEU A 306 -14.35 -12.38 -0.52
CA LEU A 306 -15.15 -13.41 0.13
C LEU A 306 -14.71 -13.64 1.59
N LEU A 307 -15.64 -14.03 2.44
CA LEU A 307 -15.44 -14.38 3.86
C LEU A 307 -14.99 -13.20 4.77
N THR A 308 -14.95 -11.96 4.26
CA THR A 308 -14.63 -10.78 5.07
C THR A 308 -15.83 -9.83 5.11
N ASP A 309 -16.32 -9.49 6.29
CA ASP A 309 -17.31 -8.42 6.48
C ASP A 309 -16.61 -7.05 6.54
N VAL A 310 -16.30 -6.50 5.36
CA VAL A 310 -15.65 -5.19 5.23
C VAL A 310 -16.46 -4.08 5.93
N ARG A 311 -17.81 -4.17 5.93
CA ARG A 311 -18.64 -3.19 6.65
C ARG A 311 -18.49 -3.29 8.15
N TYR A 312 -18.22 -4.47 8.67
CA TYR A 312 -17.92 -4.62 10.10
C TYR A 312 -16.56 -4.01 10.44
N PHE A 313 -15.56 -4.20 9.57
CA PHE A 313 -14.29 -3.52 9.71
C PHE A 313 -14.45 -1.99 9.72
N GLU A 314 -15.23 -1.44 8.79
CA GLU A 314 -15.53 0.00 8.72
C GLU A 314 -16.13 0.52 10.03
N ARG A 315 -17.12 -0.17 10.60
CA ARG A 315 -17.71 0.22 11.91
C ARG A 315 -16.69 0.19 13.06
N ARG A 316 -15.78 -0.79 13.06
CA ARG A 316 -14.72 -0.87 14.08
C ARG A 316 -13.73 0.29 13.90
N LEU A 317 -13.34 0.60 12.65
CA LEU A 317 -12.49 1.75 12.34
C LEU A 317 -13.14 3.06 12.81
N GLU A 318 -14.41 3.29 12.49
CA GLU A 318 -15.16 4.48 12.92
C GLU A 318 -15.27 4.62 14.44
N SER A 319 -15.18 3.54 15.20
CA SER A 319 -15.22 3.57 16.67
C SER A 319 -13.93 4.08 17.32
N VAL A 320 -12.81 4.14 16.57
CA VAL A 320 -11.47 4.46 17.07
C VAL A 320 -10.72 5.51 16.25
N HIS A 321 -11.28 5.95 15.13
CA HIS A 321 -10.70 6.96 14.25
C HIS A 321 -11.72 8.04 13.94
N ASP A 322 -11.52 9.22 14.51
CA ASP A 322 -12.39 10.39 14.30
C ASP A 322 -12.09 11.16 13.00
N GLY A 323 -11.01 10.79 12.30
CA GLY A 323 -10.57 11.41 11.05
C GLY A 323 -11.33 10.88 9.83
N GLU A 324 -10.95 11.39 8.68
CA GLU A 324 -11.54 10.95 7.42
C GLU A 324 -10.90 9.62 6.96
N TRP A 325 -11.74 8.73 6.45
CA TRP A 325 -11.29 7.46 5.85
C TRP A 325 -12.05 7.13 4.57
N TRP A 326 -11.45 6.32 3.69
CA TRP A 326 -12.04 5.91 2.42
C TRP A 326 -11.74 4.46 2.10
N ARG A 327 -12.73 3.84 1.47
CA ARG A 327 -12.60 2.56 0.76
C ARG A 327 -12.57 2.86 -0.75
N PRO A 328 -11.36 2.99 -1.35
CA PRO A 328 -11.25 3.34 -2.75
C PRO A 328 -11.62 2.18 -3.67
N GLU A 329 -12.20 2.50 -4.81
CA GLU A 329 -12.24 1.59 -5.95
C GLU A 329 -10.92 1.66 -6.73
N LYS A 330 -10.64 0.61 -7.51
CA LYS A 330 -9.45 0.56 -8.38
C LYS A 330 -9.40 1.78 -9.31
N GLY A 331 -8.26 2.44 -9.37
CA GLY A 331 -8.05 3.68 -10.14
C GLY A 331 -8.45 4.97 -9.40
N THR A 332 -8.88 4.90 -8.15
CA THR A 332 -9.14 6.12 -7.36
C THR A 332 -7.84 6.83 -7.02
N GLU A 333 -7.80 8.13 -7.29
CA GLU A 333 -6.69 9.03 -6.95
C GLU A 333 -7.07 9.92 -5.75
N PHE A 334 -6.14 10.06 -4.82
CA PHE A 334 -6.20 10.97 -3.68
C PHE A 334 -5.07 11.99 -3.77
N LEU A 335 -5.36 13.24 -3.43
CA LEU A 335 -4.38 14.31 -3.32
C LEU A 335 -4.40 14.87 -1.90
N PHE A 336 -3.40 14.54 -1.11
CA PHE A 336 -3.26 14.99 0.27
C PHE A 336 -2.32 16.18 0.37
N PRO A 337 -2.69 17.26 1.09
CA PRO A 337 -1.77 18.36 1.33
C PRO A 337 -0.66 17.95 2.30
N THR A 338 0.57 18.40 2.05
CA THR A 338 1.74 18.14 2.92
C THR A 338 1.76 19.04 4.16
N GLY A 339 1.05 20.16 4.17
CA GLY A 339 0.91 21.07 5.32
C GLY A 339 0.00 20.47 6.40
N ARG A 340 0.41 20.62 7.66
CA ARG A 340 -0.42 20.31 8.84
C ARG A 340 -1.23 21.50 9.28
#